data_f3b60ed5a65d2a0a59083417f48d288d
#
_entry.id   f3b60ed5a65d2a0a59083417f48d288d
#
_cell.length_a   1.000
_cell.length_b   1.000
_cell.length_c   1.000
_cell.angle_alpha   90.00
_cell.angle_beta   90.00
_cell.angle_gamma   90.00
#
_symmetry.space_group_name_H-M   'P 1'
#
loop_
_entity.id
_entity.type
_entity.pdbx_description
1 polymer ?
#
loop_
_entity_poly.entity_id
_entity_poly.type
_entity_poly.pdbx_seq_one_letter_code
_entity_poly.pdbx_strand_id
1 'polypeptide(L)'
;CVASDMNTRRPVVLRKGDMGEAIRSSMSIPLAFKPMKIDTMLLYDGGIYDNFPWEPLDKEFHPDFLIGSKCTSGNNDITENSSLVDQAFSLAMNKTNYDMPKGRSLMINRAVNVSMLDFNSADSIIEAGYRDALAQIPVLREKIHRTVTPEEIRTKRAAFREKCPPIIFDDYEFEGLTHAQTAYVRDVMRLDDTYDGRQRQMSFPEFRDDFFSVIGNDEFSVEYPEFRYDPLRERYSVKLKMSARENLRFLIGGNISSTAF
;
A
#
# COMPACT_ATOMS: atom_id res chain seq x y z
N CYS A 1 6.01 5.90 7.25
CA CYS A 1 5.89 5.77 5.78
C CYS A 1 6.17 7.11 5.11
N VAL A 2 6.57 7.08 3.83
CA VAL A 2 6.74 8.27 2.99
C VAL A 2 5.72 8.21 1.86
N ALA A 3 5.07 9.32 1.60
CA ALA A 3 4.13 9.51 0.50
C ALA A 3 4.46 10.79 -0.26
N SER A 4 3.88 10.96 -1.44
CA SER A 4 4.04 12.17 -2.27
C SER A 4 2.74 12.96 -2.26
N ASP A 5 2.77 14.19 -1.73
CA ASP A 5 1.62 15.09 -1.78
C ASP A 5 1.59 15.84 -3.11
N MET A 6 0.53 15.59 -3.89
CA MET A 6 0.36 16.18 -5.21
C MET A 6 -0.01 17.66 -5.16
N ASN A 7 -0.58 18.12 -4.05
CA ASN A 7 -0.95 19.53 -3.90
C ASN A 7 0.29 20.40 -3.69
N THR A 8 1.23 19.95 -2.85
CA THR A 8 2.45 20.70 -2.54
C THR A 8 3.65 20.27 -3.39
N ARG A 9 3.54 19.13 -4.11
CA ARG A 9 4.62 18.51 -4.89
C ARG A 9 5.87 18.23 -4.05
N ARG A 10 5.68 17.66 -2.88
CA ARG A 10 6.74 17.34 -1.92
C ARG A 10 6.54 15.97 -1.29
N PRO A 11 7.63 15.31 -0.86
CA PRO A 11 7.51 14.12 -0.04
C PRO A 11 6.93 14.49 1.34
N VAL A 12 6.09 13.62 1.88
CA VAL A 12 5.50 13.74 3.21
C VAL A 12 5.84 12.49 4.01
N VAL A 13 6.44 12.69 5.18
CA VAL A 13 6.69 11.61 6.13
C VAL A 13 5.49 11.46 7.05
N LEU A 14 4.77 10.35 6.92
CA LEU A 14 3.60 10.01 7.73
C LEU A 14 4.06 9.38 9.05
N ARG A 15 3.91 10.12 10.16
CA ARG A 15 4.42 9.77 11.48
C ARG A 15 3.35 9.36 12.47
N LYS A 16 2.09 9.69 12.19
CA LYS A 16 0.93 9.50 13.06
C LYS A 16 -0.31 9.24 12.21
N GLY A 17 -1.39 8.81 12.85
CA GLY A 17 -2.64 8.47 12.20
C GLY A 17 -2.78 6.97 11.98
N ASP A 18 -3.66 6.58 11.12
CA ASP A 18 -3.89 5.18 10.79
C ASP A 18 -2.74 4.60 9.95
N MET A 19 -2.24 3.44 10.38
CA MET A 19 -1.11 2.78 9.71
C MET A 19 -1.50 2.22 8.33
N GLY A 20 -2.73 1.74 8.19
CA GLY A 20 -3.25 1.23 6.92
C GLY A 20 -3.35 2.33 5.87
N GLU A 21 -3.85 3.51 6.25
CA GLU A 21 -3.88 4.69 5.38
C GLU A 21 -2.47 5.14 4.99
N ALA A 22 -1.53 5.14 5.94
CA ALA A 22 -0.15 5.52 5.68
C ALA A 22 0.54 4.54 4.71
N ILE A 23 0.36 3.23 4.90
CA ILE A 23 0.89 2.19 4.00
C ILE A 23 0.23 2.32 2.62
N ARG A 24 -1.10 2.45 2.59
CA ARG A 24 -1.84 2.58 1.33
C ARG A 24 -1.43 3.82 0.54
N SER A 25 -1.20 4.95 1.21
CA SER A 25 -0.67 6.17 0.59
C SER A 25 0.70 5.94 -0.01
N SER A 26 1.60 5.32 0.77
CA SER A 26 3.00 5.07 0.38
C SER A 26 3.16 4.11 -0.81
N MET A 27 2.15 3.29 -1.12
CA MET A 27 2.15 2.34 -2.23
C MET A 27 1.16 2.71 -3.34
N SER A 28 0.56 3.89 -3.32
CA SER A 28 -0.42 4.33 -4.31
C SER A 28 0.27 4.79 -5.60
N ILE A 29 0.72 3.81 -6.40
CA ILE A 29 1.35 4.08 -7.69
C ILE A 29 0.33 4.72 -8.64
N PRO A 30 0.62 5.89 -9.23
CA PRO A 30 -0.26 6.51 -10.22
C PRO A 30 -0.60 5.55 -11.37
N LEU A 31 -1.77 5.67 -11.94
CA LEU A 31 -2.36 4.82 -12.98
C LEU A 31 -2.75 3.41 -12.51
N ALA A 32 -2.06 2.83 -11.52
CA ALA A 32 -2.42 1.53 -10.93
C ALA A 32 -3.42 1.69 -9.78
N PHE A 33 -3.28 2.75 -8.99
CA PHE A 33 -4.11 2.98 -7.81
C PHE A 33 -4.66 4.40 -7.75
N LYS A 34 -5.84 4.55 -7.13
CA LYS A 34 -6.37 5.87 -6.78
C LYS A 34 -5.53 6.49 -5.65
N PRO A 35 -5.37 7.82 -5.64
CA PRO A 35 -4.68 8.50 -4.54
C PRO A 35 -5.45 8.35 -3.23
N MET A 36 -4.72 8.41 -2.12
CA MET A 36 -5.32 8.52 -0.80
C MET A 36 -5.51 9.99 -0.43
N LYS A 37 -6.68 10.30 0.13
CA LYS A 37 -6.95 11.63 0.69
C LYS A 37 -6.87 11.53 2.21
N ILE A 38 -5.86 12.20 2.79
CA ILE A 38 -5.72 12.33 4.24
C ILE A 38 -5.77 13.82 4.57
N ASP A 39 -6.76 14.25 5.33
CA ASP A 39 -7.07 15.67 5.58
C ASP A 39 -7.20 16.46 4.27
N THR A 40 -6.31 17.41 4.03
CA THR A 40 -6.24 18.23 2.81
C THR A 40 -5.24 17.73 1.78
N MET A 41 -4.47 16.70 2.09
CA MET A 41 -3.43 16.13 1.23
C MET A 41 -4.02 15.12 0.26
N LEU A 42 -3.53 15.14 -0.98
CA LEU A 42 -3.80 14.13 -1.99
C LEU A 42 -2.51 13.32 -2.21
N LEU A 43 -2.47 12.12 -1.66
CA LEU A 43 -1.26 11.34 -1.50
C LEU A 43 -1.15 10.20 -2.51
N TYR A 44 0.00 10.10 -3.13
CA TYR A 44 0.44 9.00 -3.98
C TYR A 44 1.72 8.36 -3.41
N ASP A 45 2.23 7.36 -4.11
CA ASP A 45 3.46 6.63 -3.79
C ASP A 45 4.62 7.57 -3.49
N GLY A 46 5.34 7.30 -2.39
CA GLY A 46 6.48 8.09 -1.96
C GLY A 46 7.61 8.15 -2.98
N GLY A 47 7.72 7.10 -3.80
CA GLY A 47 8.75 6.98 -4.82
C GLY A 47 8.71 8.06 -5.90
N ILE A 48 7.61 8.83 -6.02
CA ILE A 48 7.55 9.96 -6.95
C ILE A 48 8.54 11.07 -6.55
N TYR A 49 8.61 11.39 -5.24
CA TYR A 49 9.45 12.50 -4.77
C TYR A 49 10.62 12.07 -3.88
N ASP A 50 10.54 10.90 -3.23
CA ASP A 50 11.61 10.32 -2.40
C ASP A 50 11.51 8.79 -2.37
N ASN A 51 12.14 8.14 -3.36
CA ASN A 51 12.11 6.67 -3.52
C ASN A 51 13.10 5.93 -2.61
N PHE A 52 13.96 6.64 -1.90
CA PHE A 52 14.93 6.05 -0.99
C PHE A 52 15.14 6.96 0.25
N PRO A 53 14.15 7.03 1.15
CA PRO A 53 14.05 8.04 2.21
C PRO A 53 14.99 7.78 3.40
N TRP A 54 16.30 7.66 3.15
CA TRP A 54 17.29 7.45 4.21
C TRP A 54 17.52 8.72 5.05
N GLU A 55 17.39 9.90 4.45
CA GLU A 55 17.60 11.17 5.17
C GLU A 55 16.54 11.40 6.27
N PRO A 56 15.22 11.23 6.01
CA PRO A 56 14.21 11.29 7.05
C PRO A 56 14.44 10.25 8.15
N LEU A 57 14.84 9.02 7.80
CA LEU A 57 15.13 7.96 8.76
C LEU A 57 16.32 8.33 9.65
N ASP A 58 17.41 8.80 9.03
CA ASP A 58 18.62 9.22 9.74
C ASP A 58 18.33 10.38 10.72
N LYS A 59 17.60 11.38 10.24
CA LYS A 59 17.23 12.56 11.01
C LYS A 59 16.32 12.26 12.20
N GLU A 60 15.41 11.30 12.06
CA GLU A 60 14.41 11.03 13.11
C GLU A 60 14.86 9.98 14.12
N PHE A 61 15.58 8.96 13.68
CA PHE A 61 15.95 7.83 14.54
C PHE A 61 17.42 7.83 14.95
N HIS A 62 18.26 8.65 14.33
CA HIS A 62 19.70 8.75 14.62
C HIS A 62 20.37 7.37 14.75
N PRO A 63 20.21 6.46 13.77
CA PRO A 63 20.76 5.11 13.86
C PRO A 63 22.29 5.15 13.83
N ASP A 64 22.92 4.26 14.57
CA ASP A 64 24.39 4.08 14.54
C ASP A 64 24.86 3.59 13.17
N PHE A 65 24.02 2.79 12.50
CA PHE A 65 24.34 2.20 11.20
C PHE A 65 23.09 2.09 10.30
N LEU A 66 23.21 2.49 9.04
CA LEU A 66 22.17 2.42 8.03
C LEU A 66 22.39 1.24 7.08
N ILE A 67 21.36 0.45 6.84
CA ILE A 67 21.35 -0.57 5.81
C ILE A 67 20.35 -0.17 4.74
N GLY A 68 20.83 0.11 3.54
CA GLY A 68 19.99 0.38 2.37
C GLY A 68 19.82 -0.89 1.52
N SER A 69 18.59 -1.16 1.09
CA SER A 69 18.29 -2.20 0.11
C SER A 69 17.73 -1.55 -1.14
N LYS A 70 18.41 -1.74 -2.27
CA LYS A 70 18.07 -1.12 -3.54
C LYS A 70 17.94 -2.21 -4.61
N CYS A 71 16.77 -2.31 -5.25
CA CYS A 71 16.48 -3.29 -6.30
C CYS A 71 16.28 -2.64 -7.70
N THR A 72 16.70 -1.40 -7.88
CA THR A 72 16.58 -0.64 -9.14
C THR A 72 17.95 -0.29 -9.68
N SER A 73 18.04 -0.04 -11.00
CA SER A 73 19.24 0.48 -11.66
C SER A 73 19.60 1.91 -11.24
N GLY A 74 18.72 2.58 -10.52
CA GLY A 74 18.91 3.96 -10.06
C GLY A 74 17.94 4.92 -10.70
N ASN A 75 18.37 6.16 -10.86
CA ASN A 75 17.63 7.16 -11.64
C ASN A 75 17.73 6.75 -13.10
N ASN A 76 16.71 6.07 -13.62
CA ASN A 76 16.74 5.46 -14.95
C ASN A 76 16.88 6.52 -16.03
N ASP A 77 17.81 6.31 -16.95
CA ASP A 77 17.88 7.06 -18.18
C ASP A 77 16.74 6.59 -19.10
N ILE A 78 15.85 7.51 -19.43
CA ILE A 78 14.81 7.27 -20.41
C ILE A 78 15.45 7.31 -21.81
N THR A 79 15.11 6.30 -22.60
CA THR A 79 15.55 6.18 -24.00
C THR A 79 14.38 6.42 -24.94
N GLU A 80 14.68 6.62 -26.23
CA GLU A 80 13.67 6.75 -27.30
C GLU A 80 12.72 5.55 -27.38
N ASN A 81 13.18 4.36 -26.93
CA ASN A 81 12.42 3.13 -26.93
C ASN A 81 11.63 2.86 -25.64
N SER A 82 11.73 3.76 -24.66
CA SER A 82 10.97 3.65 -23.42
C SER A 82 9.48 3.87 -23.69
N SER A 83 8.61 3.18 -22.94
CA SER A 83 7.18 3.37 -23.10
C SER A 83 6.76 4.81 -22.75
N LEU A 84 5.68 5.31 -23.34
CA LEU A 84 5.15 6.65 -23.01
C LEU A 84 4.82 6.80 -21.52
N VAL A 85 4.43 5.71 -20.89
CA VAL A 85 4.15 5.67 -19.45
C VAL A 85 5.44 5.87 -18.67
N ASP A 86 6.51 5.14 -19.01
CA ASP A 86 7.82 5.30 -18.35
C ASP A 86 8.38 6.71 -18.54
N GLN A 87 8.23 7.28 -19.74
CA GLN A 87 8.63 8.67 -20.01
C GLN A 87 7.85 9.65 -19.15
N ALA A 88 6.52 9.49 -19.05
CA ALA A 88 5.67 10.35 -18.22
C ALA A 88 6.03 10.24 -16.73
N PHE A 89 6.25 9.02 -16.24
CA PHE A 89 6.72 8.80 -14.87
C PHE A 89 8.07 9.45 -14.61
N SER A 90 9.02 9.29 -15.48
CA SER A 90 10.35 9.90 -15.32
C SER A 90 10.31 11.43 -15.27
N LEU A 91 9.37 12.05 -16.01
CA LEU A 91 9.16 13.50 -15.94
C LEU A 91 8.51 13.95 -14.62
N ALA A 92 7.71 13.09 -13.99
CA ALA A 92 7.02 13.39 -12.75
C ALA A 92 7.87 13.10 -11.51
N MET A 93 8.79 12.15 -11.58
CA MET A 93 9.61 11.69 -10.46
C MET A 93 10.84 12.59 -10.24
N ASN A 94 11.15 12.83 -8.97
CA ASN A 94 12.41 13.45 -8.60
C ASN A 94 13.57 12.45 -8.73
N LYS A 95 14.76 12.97 -8.96
CA LYS A 95 15.97 12.15 -8.82
C LYS A 95 16.16 11.74 -7.37
N THR A 96 16.30 10.45 -7.16
CA THR A 96 16.50 9.86 -5.84
C THR A 96 17.94 10.02 -5.38
N ASN A 97 18.13 10.45 -4.14
CA ASN A 97 19.44 10.49 -3.51
C ASN A 97 19.76 9.13 -2.85
N TYR A 98 20.72 8.40 -3.44
CA TYR A 98 21.20 7.12 -2.91
C TYR A 98 22.50 7.25 -2.10
N ASP A 99 23.02 8.48 -1.91
CA ASP A 99 24.31 8.72 -1.26
C ASP A 99 24.18 8.73 0.27
N MET A 100 24.12 7.55 0.86
CA MET A 100 24.11 7.38 2.32
C MET A 100 25.45 7.78 2.96
N PRO A 101 25.46 8.15 4.27
CA PRO A 101 26.67 8.54 4.99
C PRO A 101 27.76 7.48 4.96
N LYS A 102 28.95 7.84 4.48
CA LYS A 102 30.11 6.94 4.42
C LYS A 102 30.55 6.50 5.80
N GLY A 103 30.97 5.25 5.95
CA GLY A 103 31.51 4.67 7.18
C GLY A 103 30.48 4.17 8.18
N ARG A 104 29.23 4.65 8.11
CA ARG A 104 28.10 4.16 8.94
C ARG A 104 26.90 3.69 8.12
N SER A 105 27.15 3.27 6.90
CA SER A 105 26.10 2.71 6.04
C SER A 105 26.60 1.61 5.13
N LEU A 106 25.71 0.74 4.71
CA LEU A 106 25.91 -0.31 3.73
C LEU A 106 24.74 -0.32 2.74
N MET A 107 25.03 -0.36 1.45
CA MET A 107 24.05 -0.54 0.40
C MET A 107 24.09 -1.97 -0.13
N ILE A 108 22.99 -2.68 -0.04
CA ILE A 108 22.75 -3.93 -0.75
C ILE A 108 22.03 -3.56 -2.04
N ASN A 109 22.71 -3.72 -3.16
CA ASN A 109 22.21 -3.26 -4.45
C ASN A 109 22.17 -4.38 -5.47
N ARG A 110 21.02 -4.58 -6.07
CA ARG A 110 20.81 -5.45 -7.25
C ARG A 110 19.88 -4.78 -8.24
N ALA A 111 20.40 -4.48 -9.40
CA ALA A 111 19.54 -4.09 -10.52
C ALA A 111 18.74 -5.30 -11.00
N VAL A 112 17.43 -5.17 -11.09
CA VAL A 112 16.50 -6.20 -11.57
C VAL A 112 15.90 -5.70 -12.89
N ASN A 113 16.00 -6.52 -13.92
CA ASN A 113 15.43 -6.20 -15.22
C ASN A 113 14.08 -6.89 -15.41
N VAL A 114 13.11 -6.45 -14.62
CA VAL A 114 11.72 -6.93 -14.69
C VAL A 114 10.77 -5.73 -14.64
N SER A 115 9.59 -5.87 -15.23
CA SER A 115 8.55 -4.86 -15.10
C SER A 115 8.10 -4.72 -13.64
N MET A 116 7.73 -3.50 -13.23
CA MET A 116 7.31 -3.18 -11.85
C MET A 116 6.14 -4.04 -11.36
N LEU A 117 5.26 -4.47 -12.25
CA LEU A 117 4.08 -5.28 -11.94
C LEU A 117 4.20 -6.75 -12.39
N ASP A 118 5.40 -7.19 -12.78
CA ASP A 118 5.65 -8.60 -13.10
C ASP A 118 6.03 -9.38 -11.83
N PHE A 119 5.08 -10.15 -11.30
CA PHE A 119 5.27 -11.00 -10.12
C PHE A 119 5.64 -12.45 -10.47
N ASN A 120 5.72 -12.82 -11.74
CA ASN A 120 6.03 -14.20 -12.14
C ASN A 120 7.46 -14.62 -11.76
N SER A 121 8.37 -13.64 -11.71
CA SER A 121 9.77 -13.85 -11.35
C SER A 121 10.08 -13.62 -9.86
N ALA A 122 9.05 -13.46 -9.02
CA ALA A 122 9.22 -13.05 -7.62
C ALA A 122 10.18 -13.97 -6.83
N ASP A 123 10.02 -15.28 -6.91
CA ASP A 123 10.84 -16.24 -6.16
C ASP A 123 12.33 -16.13 -6.54
N SER A 124 12.64 -15.98 -7.81
CA SER A 124 14.03 -15.85 -8.28
C SER A 124 14.67 -14.53 -7.83
N ILE A 125 13.88 -13.45 -7.78
CA ILE A 125 14.33 -12.13 -7.32
C ILE A 125 14.57 -12.14 -5.82
N ILE A 126 13.68 -12.77 -5.04
CA ILE A 126 13.80 -12.93 -3.59
C ILE A 126 15.08 -13.73 -3.28
N GLU A 127 15.29 -14.87 -3.94
CA GLU A 127 16.50 -15.69 -3.73
C GLU A 127 17.77 -14.93 -4.09
N ALA A 128 17.77 -14.17 -5.18
CA ALA A 128 18.91 -13.36 -5.57
C ALA A 128 19.24 -12.29 -4.53
N GLY A 129 18.23 -11.56 -4.05
CA GLY A 129 18.39 -10.54 -2.99
C GLY A 129 18.87 -11.15 -1.66
N TYR A 130 18.38 -12.35 -1.32
CA TYR A 130 18.84 -13.10 -0.15
C TYR A 130 20.34 -13.44 -0.22
N ARG A 131 20.81 -13.92 -1.38
CA ARG A 131 22.24 -14.21 -1.59
C ARG A 131 23.11 -12.96 -1.51
N ASP A 132 22.65 -11.84 -2.07
CA ASP A 132 23.37 -10.57 -1.97
C ASP A 132 23.47 -10.10 -0.52
N ALA A 133 22.40 -10.23 0.26
CA ALA A 133 22.41 -9.90 1.68
C ALA A 133 23.34 -10.82 2.48
N LEU A 134 23.35 -12.13 2.21
CA LEU A 134 24.25 -13.08 2.85
C LEU A 134 25.73 -12.75 2.59
N ALA A 135 26.07 -12.32 1.38
CA ALA A 135 27.43 -11.91 1.04
C ALA A 135 27.92 -10.70 1.85
N GLN A 136 26.99 -9.87 2.39
CA GLN A 136 27.33 -8.70 3.21
C GLN A 136 27.41 -9.01 4.72
N ILE A 137 27.03 -10.22 5.16
CA ILE A 137 27.04 -10.58 6.59
C ILE A 137 28.40 -10.38 7.26
N PRO A 138 29.55 -10.71 6.66
CA PRO A 138 30.86 -10.44 7.27
C PRO A 138 31.07 -8.97 7.60
N VAL A 139 30.75 -8.08 6.65
CA VAL A 139 30.87 -6.62 6.83
C VAL A 139 29.91 -6.11 7.90
N LEU A 140 28.67 -6.62 7.92
CA LEU A 140 27.67 -6.24 8.93
C LEU A 140 28.10 -6.67 10.33
N ARG A 141 28.72 -7.85 10.50
CA ARG A 141 29.22 -8.32 11.79
C ARG A 141 30.35 -7.49 12.36
N GLU A 142 31.15 -6.85 11.52
CA GLU A 142 32.18 -5.90 11.95
C GLU A 142 31.60 -4.58 12.46
N LYS A 143 30.42 -4.19 11.98
CA LYS A 143 29.80 -2.90 12.29
C LYS A 143 28.68 -2.99 13.32
N ILE A 144 27.98 -4.12 13.38
CA ILE A 144 26.83 -4.34 14.24
C ILE A 144 27.15 -5.47 15.22
N HIS A 145 27.46 -5.06 16.46
CA HIS A 145 27.84 -6.02 17.52
C HIS A 145 26.65 -6.54 18.32
N ARG A 146 25.50 -5.85 18.24
CA ARG A 146 24.27 -6.27 18.91
C ARG A 146 23.65 -7.44 18.17
N THR A 147 23.48 -8.56 18.85
CA THR A 147 22.78 -9.74 18.35
C THR A 147 21.58 -10.04 19.23
N VAL A 148 20.55 -10.62 18.63
CA VAL A 148 19.36 -11.13 19.32
C VAL A 148 19.15 -12.58 18.89
N THR A 149 18.72 -13.42 19.83
CA THR A 149 18.41 -14.80 19.51
C THR A 149 17.07 -14.94 18.80
N PRO A 150 16.84 -16.00 18.02
CA PRO A 150 15.53 -16.28 17.45
C PRO A 150 14.42 -16.37 18.50
N GLU A 151 14.73 -16.83 19.71
CA GLU A 151 13.80 -16.93 20.83
C GLU A 151 13.38 -15.55 21.34
N GLU A 152 14.32 -14.64 21.54
CA GLU A 152 14.02 -13.26 21.92
C GLU A 152 13.12 -12.57 20.88
N ILE A 153 13.35 -12.83 19.59
CA ILE A 153 12.49 -12.28 18.52
C ILE A 153 11.08 -12.87 18.61
N ARG A 154 10.95 -14.20 18.80
CA ARG A 154 9.65 -14.86 18.93
C ARG A 154 8.86 -14.30 20.13
N THR A 155 9.54 -14.21 21.29
CA THR A 155 8.94 -13.67 22.52
C THR A 155 8.44 -12.23 22.34
N LYS A 156 9.27 -11.36 21.75
CA LYS A 156 8.88 -9.97 21.47
C LYS A 156 7.69 -9.88 20.51
N ARG A 157 7.67 -10.72 19.46
CA ARG A 157 6.56 -10.77 18.50
C ARG A 157 5.28 -11.30 19.14
N ALA A 158 5.36 -12.30 20.01
CA ALA A 158 4.21 -12.81 20.75
C ALA A 158 3.63 -11.73 21.67
N ALA A 159 4.45 -11.11 22.50
CA ALA A 159 4.05 -10.02 23.39
C ALA A 159 3.48 -8.79 22.63
N PHE A 160 3.94 -8.52 21.41
CA PHE A 160 3.34 -7.48 20.59
C PHE A 160 1.95 -7.88 20.08
N ARG A 161 1.80 -9.13 19.61
CA ARG A 161 0.50 -9.63 19.11
C ARG A 161 -0.57 -9.68 20.23
N GLU A 162 -0.19 -9.98 21.45
CA GLU A 162 -1.11 -9.97 22.61
C GLU A 162 -1.71 -8.57 22.88
N LYS A 163 -1.01 -7.51 22.45
CA LYS A 163 -1.52 -6.14 22.56
C LYS A 163 -2.48 -5.75 21.44
N CYS A 164 -2.53 -6.53 20.38
CA CYS A 164 -3.40 -6.25 19.24
C CYS A 164 -4.79 -6.85 19.55
N PRO A 165 -5.85 -6.04 19.62
CA PRO A 165 -7.19 -6.56 19.82
C PRO A 165 -7.61 -7.41 18.61
N PRO A 166 -8.48 -8.41 18.78
CA PRO A 166 -9.03 -9.15 17.66
C PRO A 166 -9.83 -8.20 16.77
N ILE A 167 -9.63 -8.32 15.45
CA ILE A 167 -10.37 -7.51 14.48
C ILE A 167 -11.75 -8.15 14.32
N ILE A 168 -12.74 -7.58 15.03
CA ILE A 168 -14.12 -7.97 14.99
C ILE A 168 -14.97 -6.74 14.71
N PHE A 169 -15.81 -6.82 13.69
CA PHE A 169 -16.70 -5.75 13.25
C PHE A 169 -18.12 -6.04 13.71
N ASP A 170 -18.80 -5.02 14.24
CA ASP A 170 -20.21 -5.10 14.66
C ASP A 170 -21.01 -3.84 14.36
N ASP A 171 -20.37 -2.82 13.75
CA ASP A 171 -21.00 -1.56 13.41
C ASP A 171 -20.58 -1.09 12.01
N TYR A 172 -21.54 -0.68 11.18
CA TYR A 172 -21.35 -0.39 9.77
C TYR A 172 -22.07 0.90 9.37
N GLU A 173 -21.29 1.89 8.93
CA GLU A 173 -21.77 3.16 8.39
C GLU A 173 -21.59 3.18 6.87
N PHE A 174 -22.64 3.59 6.15
CA PHE A 174 -22.62 3.75 4.69
C PHE A 174 -22.82 5.23 4.32
N GLU A 175 -21.95 5.75 3.49
CA GLU A 175 -22.01 7.10 2.95
C GLU A 175 -22.09 7.07 1.43
N GLY A 176 -22.93 7.95 0.84
CA GLY A 176 -23.07 8.12 -0.61
C GLY A 176 -24.05 7.17 -1.29
N LEU A 177 -24.75 6.30 -0.55
CA LEU A 177 -25.79 5.41 -1.05
C LEU A 177 -27.19 5.93 -0.70
N THR A 178 -28.17 5.64 -1.55
CA THR A 178 -29.59 5.77 -1.22
C THR A 178 -30.02 4.72 -0.19
N HIS A 179 -31.16 4.93 0.45
CA HIS A 179 -31.71 3.98 1.42
C HIS A 179 -31.88 2.55 0.83
N ALA A 180 -32.39 2.47 -0.41
CA ALA A 180 -32.57 1.16 -1.08
C ALA A 180 -31.24 0.48 -1.41
N GLN A 181 -30.24 1.23 -1.85
CA GLN A 181 -28.89 0.72 -2.11
C GLN A 181 -28.19 0.27 -0.82
N THR A 182 -28.36 1.04 0.26
CA THR A 182 -27.83 0.65 1.58
C THR A 182 -28.49 -0.66 2.06
N ALA A 183 -29.81 -0.80 1.92
CA ALA A 183 -30.50 -2.03 2.28
C ALA A 183 -30.01 -3.22 1.46
N TYR A 184 -29.80 -3.06 0.15
CA TYR A 184 -29.23 -4.10 -0.71
C TYR A 184 -27.82 -4.51 -0.26
N VAL A 185 -26.92 -3.54 -0.01
CA VAL A 185 -25.55 -3.85 0.43
C VAL A 185 -25.55 -4.56 1.79
N ARG A 186 -26.41 -4.11 2.71
CA ARG A 186 -26.57 -4.75 4.04
C ARG A 186 -27.05 -6.21 3.91
N ASP A 187 -28.01 -6.47 3.00
CA ASP A 187 -28.52 -7.81 2.73
C ASP A 187 -27.44 -8.71 2.11
N VAL A 188 -26.73 -8.26 1.08
CA VAL A 188 -25.64 -9.02 0.45
C VAL A 188 -24.52 -9.35 1.45
N MET A 189 -24.15 -8.41 2.31
CA MET A 189 -23.16 -8.61 3.38
C MET A 189 -23.74 -9.29 4.61
N ARG A 190 -25.05 -9.61 4.63
CA ARG A 190 -25.75 -10.24 5.73
C ARG A 190 -25.53 -9.54 7.08
N LEU A 191 -25.50 -8.20 7.07
CA LEU A 191 -25.19 -7.39 8.26
C LEU A 191 -26.33 -7.36 9.27
N ASP A 192 -27.57 -7.61 8.82
CA ASP A 192 -28.76 -7.62 9.66
C ASP A 192 -29.12 -9.02 10.18
N ASP A 193 -28.31 -10.04 9.84
CA ASP A 193 -28.46 -11.38 10.37
C ASP A 193 -28.26 -11.37 11.88
N THR A 194 -29.14 -12.06 12.58
CA THR A 194 -29.03 -12.28 14.02
C THR A 194 -28.68 -13.73 14.31
N TYR A 195 -27.68 -13.92 15.15
CA TYR A 195 -27.32 -15.22 15.67
C TYR A 195 -27.53 -15.23 17.18
N ASP A 196 -28.34 -16.16 17.69
CA ASP A 196 -28.77 -16.23 19.12
C ASP A 196 -29.34 -14.90 19.66
N GLY A 197 -30.11 -14.17 18.82
CA GLY A 197 -30.72 -12.89 19.20
C GLY A 197 -29.70 -11.71 19.28
N ARG A 198 -28.48 -11.91 18.87
CA ARG A 198 -27.44 -10.86 18.78
C ARG A 198 -27.15 -10.52 17.35
N GLN A 199 -26.88 -9.25 17.09
CA GLN A 199 -26.40 -8.81 15.77
C GLN A 199 -25.13 -9.55 15.38
N ARG A 200 -25.02 -9.92 14.11
CA ARG A 200 -23.86 -10.62 13.55
C ARG A 200 -22.58 -9.83 13.81
N GLN A 201 -21.61 -10.50 14.38
CA GLN A 201 -20.24 -10.01 14.48
C GLN A 201 -19.39 -10.70 13.41
N MET A 202 -18.59 -9.94 12.69
CA MET A 202 -17.72 -10.48 11.64
C MET A 202 -16.26 -10.35 11.99
N SER A 203 -15.50 -11.42 11.74
CA SER A 203 -14.05 -11.36 11.67
C SER A 203 -13.58 -10.63 10.41
N PHE A 204 -12.32 -10.21 10.39
CA PHE A 204 -11.76 -9.56 9.19
C PHE A 204 -11.84 -10.43 7.92
N PRO A 205 -11.54 -11.74 7.93
CA PRO A 205 -11.73 -12.58 6.75
C PRO A 205 -13.17 -12.62 6.23
N GLU A 206 -14.17 -12.75 7.12
CA GLU A 206 -15.59 -12.75 6.74
C GLU A 206 -15.99 -11.40 6.13
N PHE A 207 -15.61 -10.29 6.78
CA PHE A 207 -15.86 -8.96 6.25
C PHE A 207 -15.24 -8.78 4.87
N ARG A 208 -13.99 -9.18 4.69
CA ARG A 208 -13.27 -9.10 3.42
C ARG A 208 -14.02 -9.84 2.31
N ASP A 209 -14.42 -11.07 2.58
CA ASP A 209 -15.06 -11.92 1.57
C ASP A 209 -16.46 -11.39 1.19
N ASP A 210 -17.26 -10.95 2.18
CA ASP A 210 -18.56 -10.32 1.95
C ASP A 210 -18.40 -8.96 1.23
N PHE A 211 -17.41 -8.16 1.61
CA PHE A 211 -17.10 -6.89 0.94
C PHE A 211 -16.69 -7.07 -0.53
N PHE A 212 -15.83 -8.05 -0.83
CA PHE A 212 -15.45 -8.35 -2.20
C PHE A 212 -16.62 -8.89 -3.04
N SER A 213 -17.58 -9.56 -2.44
CA SER A 213 -18.79 -10.00 -3.16
C SER A 213 -19.65 -8.80 -3.61
N VAL A 214 -19.70 -7.73 -2.82
CA VAL A 214 -20.41 -6.49 -3.17
C VAL A 214 -19.72 -5.73 -4.30
N ILE A 215 -18.40 -5.55 -4.21
CA ILE A 215 -17.67 -4.74 -5.20
C ILE A 215 -17.34 -5.50 -6.48
N GLY A 216 -17.33 -6.82 -6.44
CA GLY A 216 -17.04 -7.68 -7.59
C GLY A 216 -18.11 -7.62 -8.69
N ASN A 217 -19.31 -7.20 -8.37
CA ASN A 217 -20.43 -7.09 -9.32
C ASN A 217 -20.42 -5.81 -10.17
N ASP A 218 -19.41 -4.97 -10.05
CA ASP A 218 -19.25 -3.69 -10.76
C ASP A 218 -20.41 -2.68 -10.59
N GLU A 219 -21.36 -2.94 -9.68
CA GLU A 219 -22.50 -2.06 -9.41
C GLU A 219 -22.12 -0.83 -8.60
N PHE A 220 -21.08 -0.96 -7.78
CA PHE A 220 -20.62 0.10 -6.88
C PHE A 220 -19.15 0.45 -7.09
N SER A 221 -18.86 1.73 -6.93
CA SER A 221 -17.49 2.23 -6.71
C SER A 221 -17.31 2.49 -5.21
N VAL A 222 -16.23 2.00 -4.64
CA VAL A 222 -15.96 2.13 -3.21
C VAL A 222 -14.64 2.87 -3.01
N GLU A 223 -14.62 3.78 -2.05
CA GLU A 223 -13.37 4.34 -1.52
C GLU A 223 -12.73 3.35 -0.54
N TYR A 224 -11.52 3.66 -0.09
CA TYR A 224 -10.85 2.83 0.91
C TYR A 224 -11.70 2.77 2.20
N PRO A 225 -12.03 1.56 2.74
CA PRO A 225 -12.80 1.42 3.97
C PRO A 225 -12.10 2.08 5.17
N GLU A 226 -12.82 2.86 5.94
CA GLU A 226 -12.31 3.43 7.18
C GLU A 226 -12.66 2.50 8.36
N PHE A 227 -11.64 2.06 9.10
CA PHE A 227 -11.81 1.24 10.29
C PHE A 227 -11.54 2.07 11.54
N ARG A 228 -12.44 2.02 12.52
CA ARG A 228 -12.28 2.72 13.80
C ARG A 228 -12.42 1.74 14.95
N TYR A 229 -11.41 1.69 15.80
CA TYR A 229 -11.43 0.86 16.99
C TYR A 229 -12.09 1.60 18.16
N ASP A 230 -13.06 0.95 18.79
CA ASP A 230 -13.67 1.38 20.05
C ASP A 230 -13.04 0.58 21.20
N PRO A 231 -12.20 1.20 22.04
CA PRO A 231 -11.53 0.50 23.15
C PRO A 231 -12.48 0.10 24.28
N LEU A 232 -13.68 0.71 24.39
CA LEU A 232 -14.65 0.36 25.43
C LEU A 232 -15.42 -0.91 25.07
N ARG A 233 -15.70 -1.09 23.78
CA ARG A 233 -16.41 -2.27 23.26
C ARG A 233 -15.46 -3.36 22.81
N GLU A 234 -14.16 -3.06 22.66
CA GLU A 234 -13.15 -3.94 22.05
C GLU A 234 -13.57 -4.44 20.65
N ARG A 235 -14.15 -3.53 19.84
CA ARG A 235 -14.71 -3.80 18.51
C ARG A 235 -14.31 -2.72 17.53
N TYR A 236 -14.43 -3.05 16.27
CA TYR A 236 -14.22 -2.12 15.18
C TYR A 236 -15.55 -1.73 14.53
N SER A 237 -15.72 -0.46 14.21
CA SER A 237 -16.71 0.01 13.25
C SER A 237 -16.09 0.17 11.87
N VAL A 238 -16.91 0.00 10.85
CA VAL A 238 -16.52 0.15 9.45
C VAL A 238 -17.34 1.24 8.81
N LYS A 239 -16.67 2.23 8.22
CA LYS A 239 -17.33 3.22 7.37
C LYS A 239 -16.98 2.95 5.91
N LEU A 240 -18.00 2.75 5.08
CA LEU A 240 -17.91 2.51 3.65
C LEU A 240 -18.45 3.70 2.88
N LYS A 241 -17.58 4.41 2.17
CA LYS A 241 -17.97 5.45 1.22
C LYS A 241 -18.14 4.83 -0.15
N MET A 242 -19.37 4.78 -0.62
CA MET A 242 -19.76 4.08 -1.83
C MET A 242 -20.59 4.99 -2.75
N SER A 243 -20.50 4.74 -4.04
CA SER A 243 -21.39 5.34 -5.03
C SER A 243 -21.82 4.31 -6.05
N ALA A 244 -23.07 4.35 -6.46
CA ALA A 244 -23.53 3.50 -7.56
C ALA A 244 -22.83 3.91 -8.86
N ARG A 245 -22.37 2.91 -9.63
CA ARG A 245 -21.88 3.16 -10.98
C ARG A 245 -23.06 3.33 -11.93
N GLU A 246 -22.93 4.22 -12.90
CA GLU A 246 -23.93 4.35 -13.95
C GLU A 246 -23.91 3.10 -14.82
N ASN A 247 -25.00 2.32 -14.77
CA ASN A 247 -25.11 1.02 -15.43
C ASN A 247 -25.48 1.10 -16.93
N LEU A 248 -25.62 2.28 -17.52
CA LEU A 248 -25.95 2.46 -18.92
C LEU A 248 -24.76 3.08 -19.68
N ARG A 249 -23.94 2.21 -20.27
CA ARG A 249 -22.95 2.64 -21.26
C ARG A 249 -23.45 2.23 -22.65
N PHE A 250 -23.90 3.21 -23.45
CA PHE A 250 -24.11 3.00 -24.88
C PHE A 250 -22.76 3.10 -25.60
N LEU A 251 -22.22 1.97 -26.06
CA LEU A 251 -21.07 1.93 -26.93
C LEU A 251 -21.56 1.90 -28.39
N ILE A 252 -21.51 3.04 -29.07
CA ILE A 252 -21.77 3.12 -30.52
C ILE A 252 -20.42 2.96 -31.22
N GLY A 253 -20.13 1.76 -31.74
CA GLY A 253 -18.97 1.50 -32.59
C GLY A 253 -19.36 1.52 -34.05
N GLY A 254 -18.75 2.38 -34.86
CA GLY A 254 -18.87 2.34 -36.32
C GLY A 254 -17.56 1.85 -36.92
N ASN A 255 -17.65 0.86 -37.83
CA ASN A 255 -16.48 0.42 -38.60
C ASN A 255 -16.57 1.08 -39.99
N ILE A 256 -15.65 2.00 -40.32
CA ILE A 256 -15.52 2.58 -41.63
C ILE A 256 -14.41 1.82 -42.34
N SER A 257 -14.77 0.88 -43.24
CA SER A 257 -13.80 0.25 -44.16
C SER A 257 -13.84 0.98 -45.49
N SER A 258 -12.75 1.60 -45.88
CA SER A 258 -12.54 2.09 -47.23
C SER A 258 -11.77 1.01 -47.99
N THR A 259 -12.41 0.34 -48.91
CA THR A 259 -11.72 -0.42 -49.95
C THR A 259 -11.36 0.53 -51.07
N ALA A 260 -10.07 0.91 -51.15
CA ALA A 260 -9.52 1.52 -52.35
C ALA A 260 -9.33 0.44 -53.41
N PHE A 261 -9.94 0.63 -54.59
CA PHE A 261 -9.66 -0.11 -55.79
C PHE A 261 -8.39 0.44 -56.44
#